data_adc5a1cb7c5d5e8c720ab42c4dbea10b
#
_entry.id   adc5a1cb7c5d5e8c720ab42c4dbea10b
#
_cell.length_a   1.000
_cell.length_b   1.000
_cell.length_c   1.000
_cell.angle_alpha   90.00
_cell.angle_beta   90.00
_cell.angle_gamma   90.00
#
_symmetry.space_group_name_H-M   'P 1'
#
loop_
_entity.id
_entity.type
_entity.pdbx_description
1 polymer ?
#
loop_
_entity_poly.entity_id
_entity_poly.type
_entity_poly.pdbx_seq_one_letter_code
_entity_poly.pdbx_strand_id
1 'polypeptide(L)'
;MLGQATLERLARTTPEYGAFYKSKLAQNGFLLALLDNVAPPEAVRYFLTRSRIHWHNVSRFVSTDLPDYLPDTGFIGGDKPGEDDFHLAVWLARTVAVLGGSPNRNGVKSLEKELGGAGTVPLKVQNYWKLWSERDSWKTQYGRALH
;
A
#
# COMPACT_ATOMS: atom_id res chain seq x y z
N MET A 1 -2.68 8.58 4.70
CA MET A 1 -3.92 9.23 5.20
C MET A 1 -3.55 10.62 5.70
N LEU A 2 -4.28 11.67 5.34
CA LEU A 2 -4.10 12.97 6.00
C LEU A 2 -4.62 12.84 7.43
N GLY A 3 -3.85 13.30 8.41
CA GLY A 3 -4.26 13.27 9.81
C GLY A 3 -5.52 14.12 10.04
N GLN A 4 -6.32 13.75 11.03
CA GLN A 4 -7.58 14.44 11.34
C GLN A 4 -7.38 15.95 11.55
N ALA A 5 -6.38 16.33 12.35
CA ALA A 5 -6.06 17.74 12.60
C ALA A 5 -5.73 18.52 11.31
N THR A 6 -5.07 17.89 10.35
CA THR A 6 -4.78 18.50 9.05
C THR A 6 -6.06 18.70 8.24
N LEU A 7 -6.97 17.72 8.19
CA LEU A 7 -8.24 17.84 7.50
C LEU A 7 -9.16 18.89 8.12
N GLU A 8 -9.21 18.97 9.45
CA GLU A 8 -9.96 19.99 10.17
C GLU A 8 -9.43 21.38 9.89
N ARG A 9 -8.10 21.55 9.86
CA ARG A 9 -7.47 22.81 9.49
C ARG A 9 -7.83 23.20 8.06
N LEU A 10 -7.64 22.29 7.09
CA LEU A 10 -7.92 22.53 5.68
C LEU A 10 -9.40 22.85 5.43
N ALA A 11 -10.32 22.18 6.12
CA ALA A 11 -11.76 22.48 6.00
C ALA A 11 -12.11 23.90 6.47
N ARG A 12 -11.30 24.48 7.37
CA ARG A 12 -11.48 25.86 7.88
C ARG A 12 -10.77 26.91 7.03
N THR A 13 -9.58 26.59 6.51
CA THR A 13 -8.71 27.58 5.83
C THR A 13 -8.92 27.65 4.33
N THR A 14 -9.63 26.69 3.74
CA THR A 14 -9.92 26.63 2.30
C THR A 14 -11.42 26.40 2.08
N PRO A 15 -12.26 27.46 2.25
CA PRO A 15 -13.72 27.35 2.20
C PRO A 15 -14.26 26.73 0.90
N GLU A 16 -13.62 26.99 -0.23
CA GLU A 16 -13.98 26.43 -1.55
C GLU A 16 -13.91 24.89 -1.61
N TYR A 17 -13.07 24.28 -0.78
CA TYR A 17 -12.94 22.84 -0.65
C TYR A 17 -13.52 22.28 0.68
N GLY A 18 -14.22 23.12 1.43
CA GLY A 18 -14.73 22.77 2.76
C GLY A 18 -15.61 21.52 2.76
N ALA A 19 -16.48 21.35 1.76
CA ALA A 19 -17.33 20.17 1.61
C ALA A 19 -16.51 18.89 1.38
N PHE A 20 -15.47 18.97 0.57
CA PHE A 20 -14.56 17.84 0.31
C PHE A 20 -13.83 17.41 1.59
N TYR A 21 -13.23 18.36 2.32
CA TYR A 21 -12.51 18.03 3.56
C TYR A 21 -13.42 17.51 4.66
N LYS A 22 -14.65 18.02 4.78
CA LYS A 22 -15.67 17.49 5.70
C LYS A 22 -16.06 16.05 5.35
N SER A 23 -16.20 15.74 4.06
CA SER A 23 -16.46 14.37 3.61
C SER A 23 -15.30 13.42 3.98
N LYS A 24 -14.05 13.87 3.83
CA LYS A 24 -12.87 13.10 4.23
C LYS A 24 -12.77 12.90 5.74
N LEU A 25 -13.13 13.90 6.54
CA LEU A 25 -13.24 13.76 7.99
C LEU A 25 -14.29 12.71 8.39
N ALA A 26 -15.46 12.73 7.76
CA ALA A 26 -16.50 11.74 8.01
C ALA A 26 -16.05 10.31 7.66
N GLN A 27 -15.32 10.14 6.55
CA GLN A 27 -14.74 8.85 6.17
C GLN A 27 -13.69 8.35 7.17
N ASN A 28 -12.84 9.25 7.68
CA ASN A 28 -11.83 8.91 8.68
C ASN A 28 -12.44 8.65 10.06
N GLY A 29 -13.55 9.26 10.40
CA GLY A 29 -14.22 9.12 11.69
C GLY A 29 -14.57 7.67 12.03
N PHE A 30 -14.98 6.88 11.04
CA PHE A 30 -15.23 5.45 11.23
C PHE A 30 -13.94 4.67 11.56
N LEU A 31 -12.84 4.96 10.87
CA LEU A 31 -11.56 4.30 11.17
C LEU A 31 -11.04 4.66 12.56
N LEU A 32 -11.23 5.90 13.00
CA LEU A 32 -10.89 6.31 14.36
C LEU A 32 -11.77 5.60 15.39
N ALA A 33 -13.08 5.53 15.15
CA ALA A 33 -13.99 4.79 16.01
C ALA A 33 -13.63 3.30 16.13
N LEU A 34 -13.11 2.69 15.04
CA LEU A 34 -12.56 1.33 15.06
C LEU A 34 -11.31 1.22 15.96
N LEU A 35 -10.37 2.15 15.81
CA LEU A 35 -9.13 2.18 16.59
C LEU A 35 -9.39 2.41 18.08
N ASP A 36 -10.35 3.26 18.39
CA ASP A 36 -10.77 3.59 19.76
C ASP A 36 -11.73 2.56 20.36
N ASN A 37 -12.08 1.49 19.63
CA ASN A 37 -13.03 0.45 20.04
C ASN A 37 -14.44 0.98 20.39
N VAL A 38 -14.85 2.09 19.80
CA VAL A 38 -16.19 2.70 20.02
C VAL A 38 -17.13 2.52 18.82
N ALA A 39 -16.66 1.87 17.74
CA ALA A 39 -17.50 1.58 16.60
C ALA A 39 -18.54 0.48 16.92
N PRO A 40 -19.77 0.57 16.37
CA PRO A 40 -20.78 -0.47 16.56
C PRO A 40 -20.27 -1.85 16.10
N PRO A 41 -20.57 -2.95 16.85
CA PRO A 41 -20.04 -4.29 16.55
C PRO A 41 -20.36 -4.79 15.14
N GLU A 42 -21.54 -4.48 14.62
CA GLU A 42 -21.95 -4.84 13.25
C GLU A 42 -21.13 -4.10 12.19
N ALA A 43 -20.80 -2.83 12.42
CA ALA A 43 -19.95 -2.04 11.53
C ALA A 43 -18.52 -2.55 11.54
N VAL A 44 -17.99 -2.93 12.71
CA VAL A 44 -16.67 -3.59 12.85
C VAL A 44 -16.64 -4.90 12.05
N ARG A 45 -17.66 -5.76 12.25
CA ARG A 45 -17.76 -7.04 11.55
C ARG A 45 -17.84 -6.86 10.03
N TYR A 46 -18.65 -5.93 9.56
CA TYR A 46 -18.75 -5.60 8.14
C TYR A 46 -17.39 -5.15 7.57
N PHE A 47 -16.73 -4.22 8.26
CA PHE A 47 -15.41 -3.72 7.85
C PHE A 47 -14.36 -4.84 7.79
N LEU A 48 -14.27 -5.68 8.83
CA LEU A 48 -13.31 -6.77 8.86
C LEU A 48 -13.57 -7.81 7.77
N THR A 49 -14.84 -8.11 7.50
CA THR A 49 -15.20 -9.03 6.40
C THR A 49 -14.77 -8.47 5.05
N ARG A 50 -15.05 -7.18 4.78
CA ARG A 50 -14.61 -6.50 3.55
C ARG A 50 -13.09 -6.45 3.45
N SER A 51 -12.40 -6.14 4.54
CA SER A 51 -10.95 -6.10 4.58
C SER A 51 -10.32 -7.45 4.25
N ARG A 52 -10.88 -8.56 4.73
CA ARG A 52 -10.41 -9.92 4.40
C ARG A 52 -10.56 -10.22 2.90
N ILE A 53 -11.70 -9.85 2.30
CA ILE A 53 -11.93 -10.02 0.86
C ILE A 53 -10.91 -9.22 0.05
N HIS A 54 -10.69 -7.95 0.41
CA HIS A 54 -9.71 -7.12 -0.26
C HIS A 54 -8.29 -7.66 -0.10
N TRP A 55 -7.93 -8.11 1.11
CA TRP A 55 -6.64 -8.72 1.36
C TRP A 55 -6.45 -9.99 0.54
N HIS A 56 -7.46 -10.85 0.45
CA HIS A 56 -7.42 -12.04 -0.41
C HIS A 56 -7.13 -11.68 -1.87
N ASN A 57 -7.78 -10.63 -2.40
CA ASN A 57 -7.53 -10.17 -3.77
C ASN A 57 -6.11 -9.63 -3.95
N VAL A 58 -5.59 -8.86 -2.98
CA VAL A 58 -4.19 -8.39 -2.99
C VAL A 58 -3.23 -9.58 -2.96
N SER A 59 -3.47 -10.54 -2.08
CA SER A 59 -2.65 -11.75 -1.94
C SER A 59 -2.62 -12.55 -3.25
N ARG A 60 -3.79 -12.81 -3.85
CA ARG A 60 -3.88 -13.50 -5.13
C ARG A 60 -3.17 -12.74 -6.23
N PHE A 61 -3.36 -11.42 -6.30
CA PHE A 61 -2.69 -10.60 -7.30
C PHE A 61 -1.16 -10.74 -7.19
N VAL A 62 -0.60 -10.58 -5.99
CA VAL A 62 0.86 -10.66 -5.79
C VAL A 62 1.41 -12.07 -6.07
N SER A 63 0.69 -13.11 -5.62
CA SER A 63 1.20 -14.50 -5.70
C SER A 63 0.89 -15.20 -7.02
N THR A 64 -0.12 -14.78 -7.76
CA THR A 64 -0.62 -15.49 -8.93
C THR A 64 -0.66 -14.60 -10.17
N ASP A 65 -1.40 -13.49 -10.10
CA ASP A 65 -1.67 -12.69 -11.29
C ASP A 65 -0.43 -11.86 -11.71
N LEU A 66 0.26 -11.25 -10.77
CA LEU A 66 1.41 -10.37 -11.04
C LEU A 66 2.59 -11.07 -11.75
N PRO A 67 2.99 -12.31 -11.38
CA PRO A 67 4.05 -13.01 -12.10
C PRO A 67 3.79 -13.19 -13.60
N ASP A 68 2.51 -13.26 -14.01
CA ASP A 68 2.14 -13.40 -15.43
C ASP A 68 2.33 -12.10 -16.22
N TYR A 69 2.23 -10.95 -15.55
CA TYR A 69 2.49 -9.63 -16.15
C TYR A 69 3.96 -9.26 -16.17
N LEU A 70 4.76 -9.80 -15.24
CA LEU A 70 6.17 -9.46 -15.14
C LEU A 70 7.00 -10.25 -16.18
N PRO A 71 7.97 -9.60 -16.85
CA PRO A 71 8.95 -10.30 -17.67
C PRO A 71 9.83 -11.20 -16.80
N ASP A 72 10.54 -12.16 -17.43
CA ASP A 72 11.50 -13.01 -16.73
C ASP A 72 12.69 -12.21 -16.21
N THR A 73 13.05 -11.13 -16.91
CA THR A 73 14.14 -10.22 -16.54
C THR A 73 13.77 -8.78 -16.93
N GLY A 74 14.31 -7.80 -16.21
CA GLY A 74 14.09 -6.39 -16.52
C GLY A 74 12.76 -5.85 -15.97
N PHE A 75 12.27 -4.80 -16.60
CA PHE A 75 11.04 -4.11 -16.29
C PHE A 75 9.95 -4.43 -17.33
N ILE A 76 8.70 -4.12 -17.05
CA ILE A 76 7.61 -4.23 -18.03
C ILE A 76 7.93 -3.39 -19.27
N GLY A 77 8.54 -2.21 -19.08
CA GLY A 77 9.03 -1.34 -20.15
C GLY A 77 10.33 -1.81 -20.84
N GLY A 78 10.89 -2.97 -20.48
CA GLY A 78 12.14 -3.50 -21.01
C GLY A 78 13.35 -3.23 -20.10
N ASP A 79 14.45 -2.75 -20.67
CA ASP A 79 15.70 -2.45 -19.90
C ASP A 79 15.55 -1.26 -18.96
N LYS A 80 14.58 -0.41 -19.22
CA LYS A 80 14.27 0.76 -18.38
C LYS A 80 12.80 0.70 -17.97
N PRO A 81 12.47 1.18 -16.75
CA PRO A 81 11.09 1.19 -16.30
C PRO A 81 10.22 2.14 -17.15
N GLY A 82 9.09 1.65 -17.58
CA GLY A 82 8.01 2.40 -18.21
C GLY A 82 6.99 2.92 -17.19
N GLU A 83 5.90 3.51 -17.68
CA GLU A 83 4.84 4.09 -16.85
C GLU A 83 4.20 3.04 -15.93
N ASP A 84 3.86 1.87 -16.46
CA ASP A 84 3.26 0.77 -15.69
C ASP A 84 4.17 0.29 -14.56
N ASP A 85 5.48 0.28 -14.81
CA ASP A 85 6.46 -0.07 -13.79
C ASP A 85 6.46 0.91 -12.61
N PHE A 86 6.35 2.22 -12.88
CA PHE A 86 6.27 3.20 -11.80
C PHE A 86 5.00 3.05 -10.98
N HIS A 87 3.85 2.83 -11.62
CA HIS A 87 2.59 2.59 -10.91
C HIS A 87 2.66 1.34 -10.04
N LEU A 88 3.14 0.24 -10.60
CA LEU A 88 3.27 -1.03 -9.90
C LEU A 88 4.24 -0.95 -8.73
N ALA A 89 5.42 -0.36 -8.94
CA ALA A 89 6.43 -0.23 -7.89
C ALA A 89 5.94 0.60 -6.71
N VAL A 90 5.29 1.74 -6.98
CA VAL A 90 4.71 2.58 -5.93
C VAL A 90 3.59 1.85 -5.19
N TRP A 91 2.74 1.11 -5.90
CA TRP A 91 1.68 0.30 -5.30
C TRP A 91 2.26 -0.79 -4.37
N LEU A 92 3.26 -1.52 -4.83
CA LEU A 92 3.97 -2.52 -4.01
C LEU A 92 4.63 -1.89 -2.78
N ALA A 93 5.32 -0.75 -2.96
CA ALA A 93 5.95 -0.04 -1.85
C ALA A 93 4.95 0.40 -0.78
N ARG A 94 3.80 0.93 -1.21
CA ARG A 94 2.72 1.32 -0.28
C ARG A 94 2.10 0.11 0.42
N THR A 95 1.91 -0.99 -0.30
CA THR A 95 1.42 -2.25 0.29
C THR A 95 2.36 -2.72 1.39
N VAL A 96 3.67 -2.78 1.12
CA VAL A 96 4.68 -3.12 2.12
C VAL A 96 4.65 -2.17 3.32
N ALA A 97 4.55 -0.86 3.09
CA ALA A 97 4.51 0.12 4.17
C ALA A 97 3.27 -0.04 5.07
N VAL A 98 2.10 -0.32 4.47
CA VAL A 98 0.85 -0.60 5.23
C VAL A 98 0.98 -1.86 6.09
N LEU A 99 1.74 -2.86 5.62
CA LEU A 99 2.06 -4.09 6.37
C LEU A 99 3.15 -3.89 7.44
N GLY A 100 3.58 -2.65 7.69
CA GLY A 100 4.62 -2.33 8.65
C GLY A 100 6.04 -2.67 8.19
N GLY A 101 6.21 -2.97 6.90
CA GLY A 101 7.51 -3.20 6.28
C GLY A 101 8.19 -1.93 5.80
N SER A 102 9.46 -2.05 5.45
CA SER A 102 10.24 -1.00 4.80
C SER A 102 10.50 -1.37 3.34
N PRO A 103 10.04 -0.56 2.37
CA PRO A 103 10.29 -0.84 0.95
C PRO A 103 11.77 -0.98 0.61
N ASN A 104 12.64 -0.34 1.38
CA ASN A 104 14.09 -0.33 1.14
C ASN A 104 14.86 -1.45 1.87
N ARG A 105 14.29 -2.06 2.92
CA ARG A 105 15.02 -2.99 3.79
C ARG A 105 14.50 -4.42 3.75
N ASN A 106 13.19 -4.59 3.90
CA ASN A 106 12.57 -5.90 4.11
C ASN A 106 11.24 -6.09 3.37
N GLY A 107 11.06 -5.41 2.24
CA GLY A 107 9.79 -5.39 1.52
C GLY A 107 9.25 -6.77 1.18
N VAL A 108 10.08 -7.61 0.55
CA VAL A 108 9.70 -9.00 0.20
C VAL A 108 9.37 -9.81 1.46
N LYS A 109 10.20 -9.74 2.51
CA LYS A 109 9.95 -10.48 3.76
C LYS A 109 8.65 -10.05 4.44
N SER A 110 8.31 -8.78 4.36
CA SER A 110 7.05 -8.26 4.91
C SER A 110 5.84 -8.79 4.14
N LEU A 111 5.95 -8.87 2.81
CA LEU A 111 4.92 -9.50 1.98
C LEU A 111 4.80 -11.00 2.30
N GLU A 112 5.91 -11.73 2.34
CA GLU A 112 5.93 -13.16 2.65
C GLU A 112 5.26 -13.47 4.00
N LYS A 113 5.57 -12.68 5.03
CA LYS A 113 4.97 -12.85 6.36
C LYS A 113 3.45 -12.82 6.31
N GLU A 114 2.89 -11.88 5.56
CA GLU A 114 1.44 -11.68 5.47
C GLU A 114 0.76 -12.59 4.43
N LEU A 115 1.52 -13.11 3.46
CA LEU A 115 1.03 -14.05 2.45
C LEU A 115 1.04 -15.51 2.90
N GLY A 116 1.56 -15.81 4.09
CA GLY A 116 1.55 -17.16 4.66
C GLY A 116 2.93 -17.76 4.93
N GLY A 117 4.01 -17.02 4.75
CA GLY A 117 5.36 -17.43 5.12
C GLY A 117 6.40 -17.31 4.01
N ALA A 118 7.61 -17.75 4.31
CA ALA A 118 8.74 -17.69 3.38
C ALA A 118 8.46 -18.47 2.08
N GLY A 119 8.85 -17.88 0.95
CA GLY A 119 8.66 -18.48 -0.38
C GLY A 119 7.27 -18.29 -1.00
N THR A 120 6.36 -17.59 -0.33
CA THR A 120 5.03 -17.29 -0.89
C THR A 120 5.04 -16.16 -1.91
N VAL A 121 6.06 -15.30 -1.90
CA VAL A 121 6.27 -14.30 -2.95
C VAL A 121 7.02 -14.95 -4.13
N PRO A 122 6.44 -15.00 -5.33
CA PRO A 122 7.06 -15.62 -6.50
C PRO A 122 8.40 -14.98 -6.87
N LEU A 123 9.31 -15.78 -7.41
CA LEU A 123 10.67 -15.34 -7.75
C LEU A 123 10.70 -14.15 -8.72
N LYS A 124 9.78 -14.11 -9.70
CA LYS A 124 9.66 -12.97 -10.62
C LYS A 124 9.36 -11.65 -9.87
N VAL A 125 8.46 -11.70 -8.87
CA VAL A 125 8.13 -10.54 -8.05
C VAL A 125 9.30 -10.14 -7.16
N GLN A 126 10.03 -11.11 -6.59
CA GLN A 126 11.25 -10.85 -5.82
C GLN A 126 12.33 -10.19 -6.68
N ASN A 127 12.57 -10.71 -7.91
CA ASN A 127 13.54 -10.16 -8.84
C ASN A 127 13.16 -8.74 -9.27
N TYR A 128 11.89 -8.52 -9.60
CA TYR A 128 11.37 -7.20 -9.94
C TYR A 128 11.53 -6.19 -8.79
N TRP A 129 11.22 -6.62 -7.55
CA TRP A 129 11.46 -5.80 -6.36
C TRP A 129 12.92 -5.45 -6.19
N LYS A 130 13.83 -6.42 -6.41
CA LYS A 130 15.27 -6.22 -6.31
C LYS A 130 15.75 -5.15 -7.31
N LEU A 131 15.31 -5.21 -8.58
CA LEU A 131 15.64 -4.20 -9.58
C LEU A 131 15.28 -2.79 -9.12
N TRP A 132 14.11 -2.61 -8.49
CA TRP A 132 13.70 -1.32 -7.94
C TRP A 132 14.55 -0.90 -6.76
N SER A 133 14.78 -1.81 -5.82
CA SER A 133 15.51 -1.50 -4.57
C SER A 133 16.98 -1.14 -4.82
N GLU A 134 17.56 -1.54 -5.94
CA GLU A 134 18.93 -1.19 -6.35
C GLU A 134 19.05 0.20 -6.97
N ARG A 135 17.94 0.82 -7.41
CA ARG A 135 17.95 2.17 -8.02
C ARG A 135 18.20 3.26 -6.98
N ASP A 136 19.01 4.23 -7.34
CA ASP A 136 19.32 5.36 -6.45
C ASP A 136 18.11 6.23 -6.15
N SER A 137 17.21 6.41 -7.14
CA SER A 137 15.93 7.11 -6.94
C SER A 137 15.06 6.40 -5.91
N TRP A 138 15.02 5.06 -5.90
CA TRP A 138 14.29 4.29 -4.91
C TRP A 138 14.91 4.45 -3.51
N LYS A 139 16.21 4.32 -3.40
CA LYS A 139 16.95 4.50 -2.13
C LYS A 139 16.75 5.90 -1.57
N THR A 140 16.75 6.91 -2.42
CA THR A 140 16.50 8.31 -2.02
C THR A 140 15.09 8.49 -1.50
N GLN A 141 14.09 7.97 -2.24
CA GLN A 141 12.67 8.14 -1.90
C GLN A 141 12.25 7.33 -0.67
N TYR A 142 12.71 6.08 -0.56
CA TYR A 142 12.30 5.15 0.49
C TYR A 142 13.39 4.89 1.54
N GLY A 143 14.53 5.57 1.45
CA GLY A 143 15.61 5.48 2.45
C GLY A 143 15.24 6.12 3.79
N ARG A 144 14.35 7.10 3.76
CA ARG A 144 13.67 7.68 4.92
C ARG A 144 12.29 7.02 5.03
N ALA A 145 11.82 6.78 6.25
CA ALA A 145 10.51 6.20 6.46
C ALA A 145 9.43 6.98 5.70
N LEU A 146 8.51 6.27 5.04
CA LEU A 146 7.28 6.89 4.53
C LEU A 146 6.48 7.35 5.75
N HIS A 147 6.30 8.65 5.89
CA HIS A 147 5.54 9.30 6.98
C HIS A 147 4.04 9.24 6.71
#